data_35ee66c2efa956f6fd4b33e65034fadc
#
_entry.id   35ee66c2efa956f6fd4b33e65034fadc
#
_cell.length_a   1.000
_cell.length_b   1.000
_cell.length_c   1.000
_cell.angle_alpha   90.00
_cell.angle_beta   90.00
_cell.angle_gamma   90.00
#
_symmetry.space_group_name_H-M   'P 1'
#
loop_
_entity.id
_entity.type
_entity.pdbx_description
1 polymer ?
#
loop_
_entity_poly.entity_id
_entity_poly.type
_entity_poly.pdbx_seq_one_letter_code
_entity_poly.pdbx_strand_id
1 'polypeptide(L)'
;MTVEKVFYDAVLHDSADDIELGLEMPLLRSVVLANDTKIDVEGNLIGDPTETAFIQYALDKGYDVKGFLEKYPRVAELPFDSDRKLMSTVHPLPDGRFLVAVKGAPDQLLKRCVLRDKAGDIAPIDEKVANLIHTNNSEMAHQALRVLAGAYKIIDSIPENLISEELENDLIFTGLIGMIDPERPEAAEAV
;
A
#
# COMPACT_ATOMS: atom_id res chain seq x y z
N MET A 1 13.52 -8.21 -0.20
CA MET A 1 12.27 -8.29 -0.99
C MET A 1 12.22 -7.12 -1.96
N THR A 2 11.72 -7.32 -3.15
CA THR A 2 11.73 -6.30 -4.22
C THR A 2 10.35 -6.22 -4.88
N VAL A 3 9.88 -5.01 -5.16
CA VAL A 3 8.65 -4.80 -5.93
C VAL A 3 8.88 -5.28 -7.36
N GLU A 4 8.02 -6.16 -7.84
CA GLU A 4 8.12 -6.78 -9.17
C GLU A 4 7.01 -6.32 -10.09
N LYS A 5 5.77 -6.24 -9.59
CA LYS A 5 4.60 -5.84 -10.35
C LYS A 5 3.71 -4.91 -9.55
N VAL A 6 3.02 -4.03 -10.28
CA VAL A 6 2.07 -3.06 -9.71
C VAL A 6 0.77 -3.12 -10.50
N PHE A 7 -0.33 -3.42 -9.83
CA PHE A 7 -1.67 -3.30 -10.42
C PHE A 7 -2.22 -1.92 -10.05
N TYR A 8 -2.25 -1.04 -11.02
CA TYR A 8 -2.65 0.35 -10.86
C TYR A 8 -3.45 0.79 -12.08
N ASP A 9 -4.48 1.60 -11.86
CA ASP A 9 -5.33 2.11 -12.93
C ASP A 9 -5.93 0.99 -13.80
N ALA A 10 -6.35 -0.10 -13.14
CA ALA A 10 -6.91 -1.30 -13.76
C ALA A 10 -5.98 -2.03 -14.74
N VAL A 11 -4.67 -1.78 -14.68
CA VAL A 11 -3.65 -2.40 -15.53
C VAL A 11 -2.52 -2.97 -14.67
N LEU A 12 -2.05 -4.16 -15.02
CA LEU A 12 -0.89 -4.78 -14.39
C LEU A 12 0.39 -4.31 -15.09
N HIS A 13 1.26 -3.66 -14.33
CA HIS A 13 2.55 -3.15 -14.82
C HIS A 13 3.70 -3.90 -14.19
N ASP A 14 4.82 -4.03 -14.91
CA ASP A 14 6.10 -4.44 -14.32
C ASP A 14 6.71 -3.25 -13.57
N SER A 15 7.49 -3.52 -12.53
CA SER A 15 8.10 -2.46 -11.71
C SER A 15 9.07 -1.59 -12.51
N ALA A 16 9.63 -2.14 -13.58
CA ALA A 16 10.55 -1.42 -14.47
C ALA A 16 9.84 -0.50 -15.48
N ASP A 17 8.52 -0.64 -15.61
CA ASP A 17 7.74 0.19 -16.54
C ASP A 17 7.78 1.66 -16.11
N ASP A 18 7.85 2.55 -17.08
CA ASP A 18 7.79 3.99 -16.84
C ASP A 18 6.32 4.42 -16.74
N ILE A 19 5.77 4.28 -15.53
CA ILE A 19 4.41 4.70 -15.23
C ILE A 19 4.44 5.90 -14.28
N GLU A 20 3.49 6.81 -14.46
CA GLU A 20 3.33 7.95 -13.56
C GLU A 20 2.68 7.51 -12.24
N LEU A 21 3.47 6.89 -11.37
CA LEU A 21 3.02 6.49 -10.05
C LEU A 21 3.88 7.22 -9.00
N GLY A 22 3.53 8.49 -8.77
CA GLY A 22 4.22 9.32 -7.78
C GLY A 22 3.73 9.09 -6.36
N LEU A 23 4.45 9.68 -5.39
CA LEU A 23 4.12 9.55 -3.97
C LEU A 23 2.74 10.10 -3.61
N GLU A 24 2.26 11.10 -4.33
CA GLU A 24 0.92 11.68 -4.10
C GLU A 24 -0.18 10.84 -4.74
N MET A 25 0.16 9.87 -5.58
CA MET A 25 -0.84 8.97 -6.18
C MET A 25 -1.34 7.97 -5.14
N PRO A 26 -2.64 7.67 -5.12
CA PRO A 26 -3.27 6.93 -4.01
C PRO A 26 -2.60 5.62 -3.62
N LEU A 27 -2.17 4.79 -4.58
CA LEU A 27 -1.55 3.50 -4.26
C LEU A 27 -0.24 3.67 -3.51
N LEU A 28 0.70 4.43 -4.09
CA LEU A 28 2.02 4.58 -3.48
C LEU A 28 1.93 5.37 -2.17
N ARG A 29 1.08 6.39 -2.13
CA ARG A 29 0.80 7.14 -0.91
C ARG A 29 0.34 6.23 0.24
N SER A 30 -0.60 5.33 -0.03
CA SER A 30 -1.14 4.43 0.99
C SER A 30 -0.08 3.51 1.58
N VAL A 31 0.73 2.86 0.74
CA VAL A 31 1.72 1.88 1.20
C VAL A 31 2.99 2.52 1.77
N VAL A 32 3.29 3.76 1.39
CA VAL A 32 4.43 4.51 1.96
C VAL A 32 4.06 5.12 3.31
N LEU A 33 2.84 5.64 3.46
CA LEU A 33 2.39 6.22 4.73
C LEU A 33 2.07 5.16 5.78
N ALA A 34 1.34 4.10 5.41
CA ALA A 34 1.05 2.97 6.31
C ALA A 34 2.26 2.02 6.34
N ASN A 35 3.38 2.50 6.90
CA ASN A 35 4.68 1.83 6.78
C ASN A 35 5.56 2.23 7.96
N ASP A 36 6.13 1.24 8.65
CA ASP A 36 6.97 1.46 9.84
C ASP A 36 8.47 1.48 9.54
N THR A 37 8.86 1.45 8.27
CA THR A 37 10.26 1.55 7.87
C THR A 37 10.88 2.86 8.38
N LYS A 38 12.07 2.75 8.96
CA LYS A 38 12.87 3.90 9.36
C LYS A 38 14.01 4.10 8.36
N ILE A 39 14.30 5.35 8.06
CA ILE A 39 15.45 5.73 7.24
C ILE A 39 16.46 6.35 8.17
N ASP A 40 17.65 5.73 8.31
CA ASP A 40 18.69 6.24 9.19
C ASP A 40 19.43 7.44 8.57
N VAL A 41 20.39 8.00 9.29
CA VAL A 41 21.16 9.19 8.85
C VAL A 41 22.03 8.89 7.62
N GLU A 42 22.34 7.63 7.37
CA GLU A 42 23.14 7.18 6.22
C GLU A 42 22.26 6.79 5.03
N GLY A 43 20.92 6.84 5.18
CA GLY A 43 19.97 6.47 4.14
C GLY A 43 19.61 4.99 4.12
N ASN A 44 20.05 4.21 5.11
CA ASN A 44 19.72 2.79 5.20
C ASN A 44 18.27 2.60 5.66
N LEU A 45 17.60 1.59 5.10
CA LEU A 45 16.24 1.24 5.46
C LEU A 45 16.22 0.18 6.55
N ILE A 46 15.48 0.44 7.62
CA ILE A 46 15.37 -0.43 8.79
C ILE A 46 13.91 -0.78 8.99
N GLY A 47 13.56 -2.06 8.93
CA GLY A 47 12.21 -2.51 9.14
C GLY A 47 11.93 -3.87 8.50
N ASP A 48 10.66 -4.24 8.47
CA ASP A 48 10.22 -5.47 7.83
C ASP A 48 10.53 -5.45 6.33
N PRO A 49 11.06 -6.54 5.74
CA PRO A 49 11.42 -6.58 4.32
C PRO A 49 10.28 -6.22 3.36
N THR A 50 9.05 -6.57 3.70
CA THR A 50 7.87 -6.22 2.89
C THR A 50 7.66 -4.71 2.86
N GLU A 51 7.78 -4.06 4.01
CA GLU A 51 7.60 -2.61 4.12
C GLU A 51 8.78 -1.84 3.51
N THR A 52 10.00 -2.28 3.74
CA THR A 52 11.18 -1.62 3.16
C THR A 52 11.18 -1.70 1.63
N ALA A 53 10.58 -2.74 1.05
CA ALA A 53 10.46 -2.88 -0.40
C ALA A 53 9.65 -1.74 -1.03
N PHE A 54 8.58 -1.29 -0.39
CA PHE A 54 7.79 -0.15 -0.89
C PHE A 54 8.59 1.15 -0.86
N ILE A 55 9.33 1.38 0.21
CA ILE A 55 10.17 2.58 0.35
C ILE A 55 11.30 2.53 -0.69
N GLN A 56 11.94 1.37 -0.87
CA GLN A 56 13.00 1.21 -1.86
C GLN A 56 12.50 1.47 -3.27
N TYR A 57 11.30 0.97 -3.60
CA TYR A 57 10.67 1.23 -4.90
C TYR A 57 10.51 2.74 -5.15
N ALA A 58 10.03 3.48 -4.16
CA ALA A 58 9.86 4.93 -4.27
C ALA A 58 11.21 5.64 -4.43
N LEU A 59 12.23 5.22 -3.67
CA LEU A 59 13.58 5.78 -3.76
C LEU A 59 14.21 5.50 -5.12
N ASP A 60 14.04 4.30 -5.67
CA ASP A 60 14.57 3.92 -6.97
C ASP A 60 13.93 4.73 -8.11
N LYS A 61 12.69 5.17 -7.93
CA LYS A 61 12.01 6.08 -8.88
C LYS A 61 12.46 7.53 -8.74
N GLY A 62 13.32 7.83 -7.76
CA GLY A 62 13.85 9.17 -7.55
C GLY A 62 12.94 10.09 -6.71
N TYR A 63 11.97 9.53 -5.98
CA TYR A 63 11.05 10.32 -5.17
C TYR A 63 11.66 10.71 -3.83
N ASP A 64 11.32 11.91 -3.35
CA ASP A 64 11.72 12.42 -2.03
C ASP A 64 10.82 11.85 -0.94
N VAL A 65 11.11 10.63 -0.52
CA VAL A 65 10.33 9.92 0.50
C VAL A 65 10.40 10.64 1.84
N LYS A 66 11.58 11.11 2.23
CA LYS A 66 11.78 11.80 3.52
C LYS A 66 10.93 13.06 3.61
N GLY A 67 10.97 13.91 2.58
CA GLY A 67 10.14 15.10 2.51
C GLY A 67 8.67 14.81 2.50
N PHE A 68 8.27 13.73 1.82
CA PHE A 68 6.88 13.28 1.78
C PHE A 68 6.37 12.84 3.16
N LEU A 69 7.18 12.09 3.90
CA LEU A 69 6.82 11.66 5.26
C LEU A 69 6.75 12.84 6.23
N GLU A 70 7.58 13.86 6.05
CA GLU A 70 7.52 15.11 6.83
C GLU A 70 6.25 15.91 6.50
N LYS A 71 5.81 15.90 5.24
CA LYS A 71 4.59 16.57 4.79
C LYS A 71 3.32 15.93 5.39
N TYR A 72 3.33 14.62 5.59
CA TYR A 72 2.19 13.86 6.12
C TYR A 72 2.58 13.17 7.43
N PRO A 73 2.71 13.91 8.53
CA PRO A 73 3.04 13.28 9.82
C PRO A 73 1.94 12.35 10.29
N ARG A 74 2.34 11.25 10.94
CA ARG A 74 1.40 10.30 11.50
C ARG A 74 0.90 10.81 12.85
N VAL A 75 -0.42 10.95 13.01
CA VAL A 75 -1.04 11.42 14.26
C VAL A 75 -1.83 10.34 15.00
N ALA A 76 -2.14 9.22 14.33
CA ALA A 76 -2.79 8.06 14.92
C ALA A 76 -2.50 6.83 14.08
N GLU A 77 -2.69 5.64 14.66
CA GLU A 77 -2.47 4.38 13.94
C GLU A 77 -3.24 3.22 14.54
N LEU A 78 -3.53 2.23 13.70
CA LEU A 78 -3.85 0.88 14.11
C LEU A 78 -2.74 -0.02 13.57
N PRO A 79 -1.87 -0.56 14.45
CA PRO A 79 -0.78 -1.42 14.03
C PRO A 79 -1.26 -2.67 13.31
N PHE A 80 -0.38 -3.29 12.54
CA PHE A 80 -0.69 -4.55 11.87
C PHE A 80 -1.15 -5.59 12.87
N ASP A 81 -2.24 -6.28 12.52
CA ASP A 81 -2.82 -7.36 13.31
C ASP A 81 -2.95 -8.60 12.43
N SER A 82 -2.43 -9.72 12.89
CA SER A 82 -2.40 -10.96 12.11
C SER A 82 -3.78 -11.58 11.87
N ASP A 83 -4.78 -11.22 12.68
CA ASP A 83 -6.15 -11.72 12.50
C ASP A 83 -6.87 -10.99 11.39
N ARG A 84 -6.78 -9.64 11.35
CA ARG A 84 -7.40 -8.85 10.29
C ARG A 84 -6.47 -8.61 9.09
N LYS A 85 -5.15 -8.81 9.26
CA LYS A 85 -4.11 -8.66 8.22
C LYS A 85 -4.04 -7.27 7.57
N LEU A 86 -4.38 -6.25 8.31
CA LEU A 86 -4.38 -4.85 7.88
C LEU A 86 -3.60 -3.99 8.86
N MET A 87 -3.12 -2.85 8.35
CA MET A 87 -2.52 -1.77 9.12
C MET A 87 -3.07 -0.46 8.59
N SER A 88 -3.36 0.49 9.48
CA SER A 88 -3.80 1.81 9.07
C SER A 88 -3.10 2.91 9.87
N THR A 89 -2.91 4.05 9.21
CA THR A 89 -2.30 5.24 9.80
C THR A 89 -3.12 6.46 9.43
N VAL A 90 -3.12 7.46 10.32
CA VAL A 90 -3.91 8.68 10.13
C VAL A 90 -2.98 9.88 10.03
N HIS A 91 -3.22 10.73 9.03
CA HIS A 91 -2.37 11.86 8.68
C HIS A 91 -3.22 13.12 8.45
N PRO A 92 -2.84 14.27 9.05
CA PRO A 92 -3.60 15.50 8.83
C PRO A 92 -3.42 16.01 7.38
N LEU A 93 -4.50 16.58 6.84
CA LEU A 93 -4.50 17.24 5.55
C LEU A 93 -4.55 18.76 5.73
N PRO A 94 -4.08 19.55 4.71
CA PRO A 94 -4.06 21.01 4.81
C PRO A 94 -5.42 21.66 5.06
N ASP A 95 -6.51 20.99 4.65
CA ASP A 95 -7.88 21.52 4.80
C ASP A 95 -8.53 21.21 6.17
N GLY A 96 -7.77 20.62 7.10
CA GLY A 96 -8.27 20.25 8.44
C GLY A 96 -8.89 18.86 8.54
N ARG A 97 -9.02 18.15 7.42
CA ARG A 97 -9.46 16.75 7.42
C ARG A 97 -8.26 15.82 7.64
N PHE A 98 -8.53 14.53 7.66
CA PHE A 98 -7.50 13.52 7.89
C PHE A 98 -7.56 12.45 6.81
N LEU A 99 -6.37 12.04 6.35
CA LEU A 99 -6.20 10.90 5.46
C LEU A 99 -5.96 9.65 6.29
N VAL A 100 -6.75 8.61 6.05
CA VAL A 100 -6.49 7.28 6.59
C VAL A 100 -5.87 6.44 5.49
N ALA A 101 -4.60 6.07 5.65
CA ALA A 101 -3.89 5.19 4.73
C ALA A 101 -3.96 3.77 5.26
N VAL A 102 -4.30 2.80 4.41
CA VAL A 102 -4.47 1.40 4.80
C VAL A 102 -3.71 0.51 3.83
N LYS A 103 -3.03 -0.50 4.36
CA LYS A 103 -2.44 -1.56 3.53
C LYS A 103 -2.68 -2.92 4.18
N GLY A 104 -2.66 -3.96 3.38
CA GLY A 104 -2.79 -5.31 3.90
C GLY A 104 -3.08 -6.35 2.83
N ALA A 105 -3.49 -7.53 3.28
CA ALA A 105 -3.81 -8.66 2.42
C ALA A 105 -4.97 -8.29 1.48
N PRO A 106 -4.82 -8.54 0.16
CA PRO A 106 -5.82 -8.11 -0.82
C PRO A 106 -7.25 -8.58 -0.52
N ASP A 107 -7.42 -9.84 -0.14
CA ASP A 107 -8.75 -10.39 0.14
C ASP A 107 -9.41 -9.71 1.35
N GLN A 108 -8.66 -9.46 2.39
CA GLN A 108 -9.17 -8.81 3.58
C GLN A 108 -9.47 -7.33 3.35
N LEU A 109 -8.57 -6.66 2.63
CA LEU A 109 -8.74 -5.23 2.34
C LEU A 109 -9.91 -4.98 1.40
N LEU A 110 -10.06 -5.80 0.36
CA LEU A 110 -11.14 -5.62 -0.62
C LEU A 110 -12.53 -5.72 0.02
N LYS A 111 -12.70 -6.57 1.03
CA LYS A 111 -13.96 -6.67 1.78
C LYS A 111 -14.34 -5.39 2.50
N ARG A 112 -13.37 -4.51 2.76
CA ARG A 112 -13.54 -3.25 3.47
C ARG A 112 -13.66 -2.06 2.53
N CYS A 113 -13.54 -2.28 1.21
CA CYS A 113 -13.60 -1.25 0.21
C CYS A 113 -14.98 -1.21 -0.44
N VAL A 114 -15.50 -0.01 -0.63
CA VAL A 114 -16.78 0.24 -1.31
C VAL A 114 -16.57 0.98 -2.62
N LEU A 115 -15.47 1.71 -2.74
CA LEU A 115 -15.10 2.49 -3.92
C LEU A 115 -13.72 2.06 -4.41
N ARG A 116 -13.42 2.41 -5.66
CA ARG A 116 -12.08 2.29 -6.23
C ARG A 116 -11.65 3.64 -6.78
N ASP A 117 -10.36 3.90 -6.71
CA ASP A 117 -9.75 5.10 -7.28
C ASP A 117 -8.88 4.67 -8.47
N LYS A 118 -9.31 5.06 -9.67
CA LYS A 118 -8.60 4.80 -10.91
C LYS A 118 -8.04 6.12 -11.42
N ALA A 119 -6.81 6.44 -11.03
CA ALA A 119 -6.12 7.66 -11.42
C ALA A 119 -6.95 8.94 -11.20
N GLY A 120 -7.63 9.03 -10.05
CA GLY A 120 -8.50 10.17 -9.70
C GLY A 120 -9.97 9.96 -10.02
N ASP A 121 -10.32 8.95 -10.81
CA ASP A 121 -11.72 8.60 -11.08
C ASP A 121 -12.23 7.63 -10.02
N ILE A 122 -12.99 8.14 -9.07
CA ILE A 122 -13.54 7.39 -7.94
C ILE A 122 -14.94 6.90 -8.28
N ALA A 123 -15.15 5.59 -8.20
CA ALA A 123 -16.43 4.96 -8.51
C ALA A 123 -16.66 3.72 -7.64
N PRO A 124 -17.91 3.24 -7.52
CA PRO A 124 -18.20 2.02 -6.78
C PRO A 124 -17.47 0.80 -7.35
N ILE A 125 -17.14 -0.15 -6.47
CA ILE A 125 -16.61 -1.44 -6.89
C ILE A 125 -17.80 -2.32 -7.27
N ASP A 126 -17.96 -2.56 -8.57
CA ASP A 126 -18.94 -3.51 -9.07
C ASP A 126 -18.33 -4.91 -9.17
N GLU A 127 -19.15 -5.90 -9.57
CA GLU A 127 -18.71 -7.29 -9.69
C GLU A 127 -17.56 -7.43 -10.71
N LYS A 128 -17.62 -6.69 -11.81
CA LYS A 128 -16.58 -6.71 -12.85
C LYS A 128 -15.25 -6.21 -12.33
N VAL A 129 -15.26 -5.11 -11.58
CA VAL A 129 -14.04 -4.54 -10.97
C VAL A 129 -13.49 -5.49 -9.91
N ALA A 130 -14.34 -6.04 -9.05
CA ALA A 130 -13.92 -7.00 -8.02
C ALA A 130 -13.27 -8.23 -8.65
N ASN A 131 -13.86 -8.78 -9.73
CA ASN A 131 -13.31 -9.93 -10.44
C ASN A 131 -11.95 -9.60 -11.09
N LEU A 132 -11.80 -8.41 -11.64
CA LEU A 132 -10.53 -7.96 -12.21
C LEU A 132 -9.43 -7.91 -11.15
N ILE A 133 -9.73 -7.38 -9.98
CA ILE A 133 -8.80 -7.32 -8.85
C ILE A 133 -8.42 -8.73 -8.40
N HIS A 134 -9.40 -9.61 -8.20
CA HIS A 134 -9.15 -10.99 -7.80
C HIS A 134 -8.32 -11.76 -8.82
N THR A 135 -8.58 -11.56 -10.12
CA THR A 135 -7.83 -12.21 -11.19
C THR A 135 -6.36 -11.79 -11.16
N ASN A 136 -6.09 -10.49 -11.03
CA ASN A 136 -4.72 -10.00 -10.99
C ASN A 136 -3.98 -10.43 -9.72
N ASN A 137 -4.68 -10.45 -8.58
CA ASN A 137 -4.12 -10.97 -7.34
C ASN A 137 -3.71 -12.44 -7.49
N SER A 138 -4.61 -13.28 -8.03
CA SER A 138 -4.35 -14.71 -8.25
C SER A 138 -3.20 -14.93 -9.23
N GLU A 139 -3.14 -14.15 -10.29
CA GLU A 139 -2.07 -14.26 -11.30
C GLU A 139 -0.72 -13.95 -10.68
N MET A 140 -0.60 -12.89 -9.89
CA MET A 140 0.64 -12.57 -9.19
C MET A 140 1.01 -13.65 -8.17
N ALA A 141 0.04 -14.19 -7.44
CA ALA A 141 0.27 -15.27 -6.49
C ALA A 141 0.78 -16.54 -7.19
N HIS A 142 0.26 -16.85 -8.39
CA HIS A 142 0.77 -17.97 -9.19
C HIS A 142 2.20 -17.78 -9.66
N GLN A 143 2.67 -16.54 -9.75
CA GLN A 143 4.05 -16.20 -10.06
C GLN A 143 4.95 -16.18 -8.82
N ALA A 144 4.46 -16.72 -7.69
CA ALA A 144 5.13 -16.74 -6.40
C ALA A 144 5.46 -15.36 -5.84
N LEU A 145 4.66 -14.35 -6.19
CA LEU A 145 4.79 -13.03 -5.62
C LEU A 145 3.97 -12.91 -4.33
N ARG A 146 4.50 -12.18 -3.37
CA ARG A 146 3.73 -11.71 -2.22
C ARG A 146 2.97 -10.46 -2.65
N VAL A 147 1.66 -10.46 -2.47
CA VAL A 147 0.80 -9.36 -2.93
C VAL A 147 0.23 -8.63 -1.72
N LEU A 148 0.34 -7.30 -1.72
CA LEU A 148 -0.34 -6.43 -0.78
C LEU A 148 -1.18 -5.42 -1.54
N ALA A 149 -2.26 -4.97 -0.90
CA ALA A 149 -3.16 -3.96 -1.43
C ALA A 149 -3.05 -2.67 -0.65
N GLY A 150 -3.35 -1.56 -1.30
CA GLY A 150 -3.47 -0.25 -0.69
C GLY A 150 -4.89 0.27 -0.80
N ALA A 151 -5.31 1.02 0.21
CA ALA A 151 -6.59 1.72 0.21
C ALA A 151 -6.50 2.97 1.10
N TYR A 152 -7.49 3.83 1.00
CA TYR A 152 -7.53 5.02 1.84
C TYR A 152 -8.97 5.49 2.03
N LYS A 153 -9.16 6.41 2.94
CA LYS A 153 -10.34 7.27 3.02
C LYS A 153 -9.97 8.60 3.65
N ILE A 154 -10.87 9.56 3.54
CA ILE A 154 -10.71 10.89 4.16
C ILE A 154 -11.82 11.04 5.18
N ILE A 155 -11.45 11.43 6.40
CA ILE A 155 -12.38 11.63 7.52
C ILE A 155 -12.28 13.06 8.04
N ASP A 156 -13.37 13.56 8.61
CA ASP A 156 -13.43 14.94 9.12
C ASP A 156 -12.75 15.10 10.48
N SER A 157 -12.78 14.04 11.30
CA SER A 157 -12.18 14.04 12.63
C SER A 157 -11.72 12.63 13.00
N ILE A 158 -10.74 12.56 13.90
CA ILE A 158 -10.23 11.27 14.41
C ILE A 158 -11.25 10.70 15.39
N PRO A 159 -11.72 9.43 15.22
CA PRO A 159 -12.64 8.81 16.16
C PRO A 159 -12.07 8.73 17.58
N GLU A 160 -12.92 8.86 18.59
CA GLU A 160 -12.50 8.69 19.99
C GLU A 160 -11.94 7.30 20.25
N ASN A 161 -12.52 6.28 19.62
CA ASN A 161 -12.06 4.90 19.69
C ASN A 161 -11.38 4.53 18.38
N LEU A 162 -10.06 4.26 18.43
CA LEU A 162 -9.29 3.81 17.28
C LEU A 162 -9.48 2.30 17.14
N ILE A 163 -10.53 1.92 16.46
CA ILE A 163 -10.86 0.51 16.19
C ILE A 163 -11.01 0.29 14.69
N SER A 164 -10.79 -0.95 14.26
CA SER A 164 -10.83 -1.33 12.85
C SER A 164 -12.18 -1.01 12.19
N GLU A 165 -13.28 -1.21 12.89
CA GLU A 165 -14.63 -0.95 12.42
C GLU A 165 -14.86 0.52 12.07
N GLU A 166 -14.16 1.43 12.75
CA GLU A 166 -14.23 2.87 12.48
C GLU A 166 -13.25 3.33 11.40
N LEU A 167 -12.00 2.88 11.45
CA LEU A 167 -10.95 3.35 10.56
C LEU A 167 -10.84 2.55 9.27
N GLU A 168 -11.14 1.26 9.29
CA GLU A 168 -10.82 0.35 8.19
C GLU A 168 -12.06 -0.17 7.46
N ASN A 169 -13.12 0.62 7.39
CA ASN A 169 -14.32 0.34 6.61
C ASN A 169 -14.65 1.50 5.68
N ASP A 170 -15.48 1.24 4.69
CA ASP A 170 -15.89 2.21 3.66
C ASP A 170 -14.68 2.81 2.94
N LEU A 171 -13.70 1.97 2.65
CA LEU A 171 -12.43 2.38 2.06
C LEU A 171 -12.51 2.53 0.55
N ILE A 172 -11.54 3.25 0.01
CA ILE A 172 -11.33 3.44 -1.43
C ILE A 172 -10.11 2.61 -1.85
N PHE A 173 -10.34 1.58 -2.66
CA PHE A 173 -9.29 0.69 -3.15
C PHE A 173 -8.40 1.42 -4.16
N THR A 174 -7.08 1.26 -4.05
CA THR A 174 -6.13 1.97 -4.91
C THR A 174 -5.32 1.07 -5.84
N GLY A 175 -5.05 -0.16 -5.45
CA GLY A 175 -4.26 -1.08 -6.28
C GLY A 175 -3.61 -2.19 -5.50
N LEU A 176 -2.79 -2.97 -6.21
CA LEU A 176 -2.03 -4.09 -5.68
C LEU A 176 -0.55 -3.91 -5.98
N ILE A 177 0.30 -4.40 -5.08
CA ILE A 177 1.76 -4.45 -5.31
C ILE A 177 2.22 -5.89 -5.07
N GLY A 178 2.87 -6.47 -6.07
CA GLY A 178 3.47 -7.79 -5.99
C GLY A 178 4.98 -7.72 -5.80
N MET A 179 5.49 -8.46 -4.83
CA MET A 179 6.90 -8.46 -4.45
C MET A 179 7.47 -9.86 -4.54
N ILE A 180 8.77 -9.95 -4.88
CA ILE A 180 9.49 -11.20 -4.92
C ILE A 180 10.54 -11.22 -3.82
N ASP A 181 10.65 -12.37 -3.14
CA ASP A 181 11.77 -12.62 -2.22
C ASP A 181 13.03 -12.88 -3.04
N PRO A 182 14.17 -12.29 -2.67
CA PRO A 182 15.42 -12.66 -3.30
C PRO A 182 15.77 -14.12 -2.96
N GLU A 183 16.39 -14.84 -3.92
CA GLU A 183 16.90 -16.17 -3.65
C GLU A 183 17.93 -16.11 -2.51
N ARG A 184 17.77 -17.02 -1.54
CA ARG A 184 18.77 -17.15 -0.49
C ARG A 184 20.01 -17.82 -1.07
N PRO A 185 21.23 -17.29 -0.82
CA PRO A 185 22.46 -17.93 -1.29
C PRO A 185 22.55 -19.40 -0.93
N GLU A 186 22.06 -19.78 0.24
CA GLU A 186 22.03 -21.18 0.73
C GLU A 186 21.12 -22.07 -0.11
N ALA A 187 20.01 -21.54 -0.63
CA ALA A 187 19.13 -22.31 -1.51
C ALA A 187 19.74 -22.54 -2.89
N ALA A 188 20.54 -21.60 -3.39
CA ALA A 188 21.27 -21.75 -4.64
C ALA A 188 22.38 -22.80 -4.55
N GLU A 189 23.01 -22.95 -3.39
CA GLU A 189 24.06 -23.95 -3.14
C GLU A 189 23.48 -25.36 -2.95
N ALA A 190 22.22 -25.50 -2.54
CA ALA A 190 21.56 -26.76 -2.30
C ALA A 190 21.03 -27.44 -3.60
N VAL A 191 21.14 -26.79 -4.72
CA VAL A 191 20.77 -27.29 -6.03
C VAL A 191 22.05 -27.73 -6.77
#